data_dc507e349bfcc440a66d613f289a679a
#
_entry.id   dc507e349bfcc440a66d613f289a679a
#
_cell.length_a   1.000
_cell.length_b   1.000
_cell.length_c   1.000
_cell.angle_alpha   90.00
_cell.angle_beta   90.00
_cell.angle_gamma   90.00
#
_symmetry.space_group_name_H-M   'P 1'
#
loop_
_entity.id
_entity.type
_entity.pdbx_description
1 polymer ?
#
loop_
_entity_poly.entity_id
_entity_poly.type
_entity_poly.pdbx_seq_one_letter_code
_entity_poly.pdbx_strand_id
1 'polypeptide(L)'
;DTGKSAVVVPTGFITSKKRNNVDAYNILQKIVDEHIVCGCISMPTNVFATTGTNVSVIFFDKSATADKVILIDASKLGEEYKEGNNQKRRLLDNEIDLIVNTFRNKEVVEDFSVAVSYDEIKEKGYSLSAGQYFDIKIDYVDITEEEFNNRMANYKQILSEQFKESHRLEEEIMKQLDALQFNENVGNNE
;
A
#
# COMPACT_ATOMS: atom_id res chain seq x y z
N ASP A 1 -13.98 32.97 4.47
CA ASP A 1 -12.71 32.43 3.94
C ASP A 1 -13.01 31.18 3.16
N THR A 2 -12.96 31.23 1.82
CA THR A 2 -13.17 30.12 0.91
C THR A 2 -11.82 29.76 0.28
N GLY A 3 -11.24 28.62 0.66
CA GLY A 3 -9.96 28.16 0.11
C GLY A 3 -10.03 26.67 -0.24
N LYS A 4 -9.54 26.31 -1.42
CA LYS A 4 -9.38 24.90 -1.86
C LYS A 4 -7.93 24.63 -2.16
N SER A 5 -7.44 23.45 -1.79
CA SER A 5 -6.10 23.00 -2.10
C SER A 5 -6.03 21.48 -2.21
N ALA A 6 -4.98 21.02 -2.88
CA ALA A 6 -4.62 19.60 -2.93
C ALA A 6 -3.13 19.47 -2.59
N VAL A 7 -2.80 18.49 -1.74
CA VAL A 7 -1.43 18.26 -1.28
C VAL A 7 -1.07 16.80 -1.50
N VAL A 8 0.07 16.59 -2.16
CA VAL A 8 0.64 15.24 -2.35
C VAL A 8 1.50 14.91 -1.13
N VAL A 9 1.25 13.76 -0.53
CA VAL A 9 1.97 13.27 0.65
C VAL A 9 2.37 11.81 0.47
N PRO A 10 3.41 11.33 1.13
CA PRO A 10 3.67 9.89 1.21
C PRO A 10 2.46 9.16 1.84
N THR A 11 2.09 7.99 1.32
CA THR A 11 0.94 7.22 1.86
C THR A 11 1.09 6.88 3.35
N GLY A 12 2.32 6.72 3.85
CA GLY A 12 2.58 6.57 5.28
C GLY A 12 2.10 7.74 6.14
N PHE A 13 1.95 8.95 5.57
CA PHE A 13 1.40 10.09 6.29
C PHE A 13 -0.07 9.89 6.62
N ILE A 14 -0.90 9.50 5.65
CA ILE A 14 -2.36 9.35 5.81
C ILE A 14 -2.77 8.20 6.74
N THR A 15 -1.85 7.32 7.10
CA THR A 15 -2.04 6.19 8.02
C THR A 15 -1.22 6.33 9.31
N SER A 16 -0.67 7.52 9.57
CA SER A 16 0.19 7.77 10.73
C SER A 16 -0.55 7.54 12.03
N LYS A 17 0.10 6.81 12.95
CA LYS A 17 -0.41 6.55 14.30
C LYS A 17 0.44 7.31 15.31
N LYS A 18 -0.18 7.80 16.38
CA LYS A 18 0.49 8.54 17.46
C LYS A 18 1.76 7.83 17.96
N ARG A 19 1.75 6.50 18.01
CA ARG A 19 2.89 5.68 18.44
C ARG A 19 4.09 5.76 17.50
N ASN A 20 3.86 5.93 16.19
CA ASN A 20 4.90 5.82 15.18
C ASN A 20 5.42 7.19 14.72
N ASN A 21 4.53 8.18 14.60
CA ASN A 21 4.86 9.54 14.18
C ASN A 21 3.85 10.53 14.78
N VAL A 22 4.23 11.14 15.90
CA VAL A 22 3.36 12.03 16.68
C VAL A 22 2.98 13.28 15.89
N ASP A 23 3.93 13.88 15.17
CA ASP A 23 3.70 15.14 14.45
C ASP A 23 2.74 14.95 13.28
N ALA A 24 2.96 13.90 12.45
CA ALA A 24 2.05 13.58 11.37
C ALA A 24 0.65 13.22 11.87
N TYR A 25 0.56 12.46 12.97
CA TYR A 25 -0.72 12.15 13.60
C TYR A 25 -1.45 13.40 14.10
N ASN A 26 -0.76 14.31 14.76
CA ASN A 26 -1.34 15.56 15.27
C ASN A 26 -1.84 16.46 14.12
N ILE A 27 -1.13 16.48 12.99
CA ILE A 27 -1.58 17.19 11.78
C ILE A 27 -2.85 16.54 11.23
N LEU A 28 -2.89 15.21 11.08
CA LEU A 28 -4.10 14.49 10.64
C LEU A 28 -5.27 14.78 11.56
N GLN A 29 -5.06 14.67 12.86
CA GLN A 29 -6.07 14.98 13.86
C GLN A 29 -6.63 16.40 13.65
N LYS A 30 -5.75 17.39 13.57
CA LYS A 30 -6.16 18.79 13.40
C LYS A 30 -6.99 19.03 12.15
N ILE A 31 -6.55 18.54 10.98
CA ILE A 31 -7.25 18.78 9.71
C ILE A 31 -8.61 18.04 9.63
N VAL A 32 -8.74 16.91 10.32
CA VAL A 32 -10.00 16.19 10.44
C VAL A 32 -10.95 16.87 11.42
N ASP A 33 -10.45 17.29 12.60
CA ASP A 33 -11.24 17.96 13.62
C ASP A 33 -11.73 19.35 13.15
N GLU A 34 -10.97 20.04 12.31
CA GLU A 34 -11.35 21.31 11.67
C GLU A 34 -12.31 21.11 10.48
N HIS A 35 -12.65 19.88 10.11
CA HIS A 35 -13.55 19.52 9.01
C HIS A 35 -13.17 20.15 7.66
N ILE A 36 -11.88 20.31 7.39
CA ILE A 36 -11.37 20.92 6.16
C ILE A 36 -10.98 19.90 5.08
N VAL A 37 -10.89 18.60 5.41
CA VAL A 37 -10.57 17.53 4.47
C VAL A 37 -11.86 17.15 3.72
N CYS A 38 -11.88 17.29 2.41
CA CYS A 38 -13.03 16.86 1.60
C CYS A 38 -12.84 15.51 0.90
N GLY A 39 -11.58 15.06 0.78
CA GLY A 39 -11.28 13.73 0.24
C GLY A 39 -9.81 13.37 0.26
N CYS A 40 -9.51 12.09 0.04
CA CYS A 40 -8.16 11.55 -0.11
C CYS A 40 -8.13 10.45 -1.17
N ILE A 41 -7.10 10.48 -2.04
CA ILE A 41 -6.90 9.48 -3.10
C ILE A 41 -5.54 8.83 -2.88
N SER A 42 -5.50 7.52 -2.68
CA SER A 42 -4.27 6.73 -2.69
C SER A 42 -3.90 6.42 -4.14
N MET A 43 -2.70 6.85 -4.56
CA MET A 43 -2.23 6.71 -5.94
C MET A 43 -1.46 5.41 -6.14
N PRO A 44 -1.34 4.92 -7.38
CA PRO A 44 -0.50 3.79 -7.71
C PRO A 44 0.99 4.06 -7.40
N THR A 45 1.78 3.00 -7.24
CA THR A 45 3.23 3.08 -7.15
C THR A 45 3.83 3.61 -8.45
N ASN A 46 5.02 4.24 -8.39
CA ASN A 46 5.78 4.68 -9.57
C ASN A 46 5.07 5.70 -10.48
N VAL A 47 4.02 6.38 -10.00
CA VAL A 47 3.36 7.47 -10.75
C VAL A 47 4.25 8.71 -10.76
N PHE A 48 4.97 8.99 -9.69
CA PHE A 48 5.94 10.08 -9.63
C PHE A 48 7.35 9.57 -9.98
N ALA A 49 7.95 10.19 -10.96
CA ALA A 49 9.07 9.70 -11.79
C ALA A 49 10.38 9.33 -11.05
N THR A 50 10.56 9.64 -9.79
CA THR A 50 11.85 9.47 -9.10
C THR A 50 11.79 8.62 -7.82
N THR A 51 10.60 8.25 -7.36
CA THR A 51 10.46 7.51 -6.11
C THR A 51 9.50 6.34 -6.26
N GLY A 52 9.93 5.13 -5.91
CA GLY A 52 9.04 3.97 -5.74
C GLY A 52 8.11 4.10 -4.52
N THR A 53 8.04 5.29 -3.92
CA THR A 53 7.22 5.56 -2.73
C THR A 53 5.76 5.71 -3.13
N ASN A 54 4.88 5.03 -2.42
CA ASN A 54 3.44 5.22 -2.56
C ASN A 54 3.06 6.61 -2.05
N VAL A 55 2.27 7.31 -2.85
CA VAL A 55 1.79 8.66 -2.52
C VAL A 55 0.27 8.71 -2.47
N SER A 56 -0.22 9.69 -1.73
CA SER A 56 -1.66 9.99 -1.65
C SER A 56 -1.86 11.48 -1.84
N VAL A 57 -3.02 11.85 -2.38
CA VAL A 57 -3.41 13.25 -2.57
C VAL A 57 -4.53 13.57 -1.60
N ILE A 58 -4.32 14.52 -0.70
CA ILE A 58 -5.33 15.01 0.23
C ILE A 58 -5.93 16.29 -0.36
N PHE A 59 -7.25 16.37 -0.40
CA PHE A 59 -8.00 17.52 -0.87
C PHE A 59 -8.62 18.26 0.29
N PHE A 60 -8.46 19.57 0.27
CA PHE A 60 -8.97 20.47 1.29
C PHE A 60 -9.97 21.44 0.68
N ASP A 61 -11.07 21.68 1.40
CA ASP A 61 -12.06 22.71 1.05
C ASP A 61 -12.63 23.34 2.33
N LYS A 62 -12.23 24.57 2.61
CA LYS A 62 -12.73 25.32 3.79
C LYS A 62 -14.20 25.75 3.65
N SER A 63 -14.75 25.72 2.44
CA SER A 63 -16.15 26.04 2.19
C SER A 63 -17.07 24.82 2.18
N ALA A 64 -16.50 23.62 2.32
CA ALA A 64 -17.28 22.39 2.28
C ALA A 64 -18.16 22.30 3.54
N THR A 65 -19.46 22.24 3.33
CA THR A 65 -20.47 21.94 4.38
C THR A 65 -20.84 20.45 4.39
N ALA A 66 -20.06 19.64 3.67
CA ALA A 66 -20.38 18.22 3.49
C ALA A 66 -19.93 17.43 4.71
N ASP A 67 -20.84 16.65 5.29
CA ASP A 67 -20.61 15.81 6.46
C ASP A 67 -19.76 14.56 6.17
N LYS A 68 -19.41 14.31 4.90
CA LYS A 68 -18.68 13.12 4.47
C LYS A 68 -17.46 13.44 3.62
N VAL A 69 -16.38 12.72 3.92
CA VAL A 69 -15.11 12.71 3.20
C VAL A 69 -15.09 11.54 2.22
N ILE A 70 -14.73 11.78 0.96
CA ILE A 70 -14.57 10.71 -0.02
C ILE A 70 -13.13 10.16 0.03
N LEU A 71 -12.99 8.87 0.24
CA LEU A 71 -11.69 8.17 0.22
C LEU A 71 -11.67 7.21 -0.96
N ILE A 72 -10.62 7.28 -1.78
CA ILE A 72 -10.47 6.48 -3.00
C ILE A 72 -9.15 5.71 -2.95
N ASP A 73 -9.20 4.42 -3.25
CA ASP A 73 -8.02 3.59 -3.45
C ASP A 73 -7.79 3.33 -4.95
N ALA A 74 -6.99 4.19 -5.56
CA ALA A 74 -6.56 4.04 -6.94
C ALA A 74 -5.22 3.27 -7.07
N SER A 75 -4.72 2.65 -6.00
CA SER A 75 -3.41 2.02 -5.97
C SER A 75 -3.22 0.87 -6.98
N LYS A 76 -4.30 0.26 -7.42
CA LYS A 76 -4.32 -0.84 -8.39
C LYS A 76 -4.44 -0.39 -9.85
N LEU A 77 -4.70 0.90 -10.09
CA LEU A 77 -4.88 1.45 -11.43
C LEU A 77 -3.54 1.73 -12.13
N GLY A 78 -3.62 1.99 -13.42
CA GLY A 78 -2.52 2.41 -14.26
C GLY A 78 -1.73 1.27 -14.89
N GLU A 79 -1.15 1.58 -16.04
CA GLU A 79 -0.26 0.69 -16.79
C GLU A 79 1.20 0.92 -16.42
N GLU A 80 1.95 -0.18 -16.27
CA GLU A 80 3.39 -0.13 -16.08
C GLU A 80 4.12 0.04 -17.42
N TYR A 81 5.09 0.94 -17.45
CA TYR A 81 5.96 1.12 -18.59
C TYR A 81 7.40 1.37 -18.14
N LYS A 82 8.36 1.14 -19.02
CA LYS A 82 9.78 1.43 -18.77
C LYS A 82 10.18 2.72 -19.45
N GLU A 83 10.86 3.58 -18.71
CA GLU A 83 11.54 4.75 -19.25
C GLU A 83 13.03 4.67 -18.87
N GLY A 84 13.84 4.27 -19.84
CA GLY A 84 15.23 3.89 -19.58
C GLY A 84 15.31 2.67 -18.67
N ASN A 85 16.04 2.79 -17.58
CA ASN A 85 16.15 1.73 -16.56
C ASN A 85 15.10 1.81 -15.45
N ASN A 86 14.21 2.82 -15.49
CA ASN A 86 13.23 3.05 -14.44
C ASN A 86 11.86 2.47 -14.85
N GLN A 87 11.25 1.73 -13.91
CA GLN A 87 9.86 1.29 -14.05
C GLN A 87 8.95 2.42 -13.60
N LYS A 88 8.00 2.79 -14.44
CA LYS A 88 7.03 3.85 -14.21
C LYS A 88 5.60 3.32 -14.40
N ARG A 89 4.64 4.05 -13.85
CA ARG A 89 3.21 3.77 -14.04
C ARG A 89 2.49 5.05 -14.44
N ARG A 90 1.59 4.94 -15.41
CA ARG A 90 0.71 6.04 -15.83
C ARG A 90 -0.75 5.61 -15.71
N LEU A 91 -1.59 6.52 -15.28
CA LEU A 91 -3.04 6.34 -15.34
C LEU A 91 -3.52 6.51 -16.79
N LEU A 92 -4.47 5.69 -17.19
CA LEU A 92 -5.18 5.82 -18.45
C LEU A 92 -6.26 6.90 -18.36
N ASP A 93 -6.67 7.49 -19.49
CA ASP A 93 -7.68 8.55 -19.52
C ASP A 93 -9.01 8.11 -18.88
N ASN A 94 -9.47 6.88 -19.17
CA ASN A 94 -10.67 6.30 -18.57
C ASN A 94 -10.53 6.08 -17.04
N GLU A 95 -9.34 5.79 -16.54
CA GLU A 95 -9.08 5.65 -15.11
C GLU A 95 -9.05 7.00 -14.41
N ILE A 96 -8.51 8.03 -15.09
CA ILE A 96 -8.58 9.41 -14.62
C ILE A 96 -10.03 9.88 -14.53
N ASP A 97 -10.82 9.62 -15.56
CA ASP A 97 -12.25 9.94 -15.59
C ASP A 97 -13.01 9.21 -14.48
N LEU A 98 -12.71 7.94 -14.25
CA LEU A 98 -13.28 7.16 -13.13
C LEU A 98 -13.00 7.84 -11.79
N ILE A 99 -11.73 8.15 -11.51
CA ILE A 99 -11.33 8.82 -10.25
C ILE A 99 -12.04 10.16 -10.10
N VAL A 100 -12.04 10.99 -11.15
CA VAL A 100 -12.63 12.33 -11.13
C VAL A 100 -14.15 12.28 -10.91
N ASN A 101 -14.84 11.38 -11.61
CA ASN A 101 -16.30 11.24 -11.48
C ASN A 101 -16.68 10.70 -10.10
N THR A 102 -15.98 9.66 -9.61
CA THR A 102 -16.18 9.12 -8.27
C THR A 102 -15.96 10.18 -7.19
N PHE A 103 -14.90 10.99 -7.33
CA PHE A 103 -14.59 12.05 -6.38
C PHE A 103 -15.68 13.15 -6.39
N ARG A 104 -16.11 13.62 -7.56
CA ARG A 104 -17.11 14.67 -7.71
C ARG A 104 -18.48 14.26 -7.20
N ASN A 105 -18.89 13.04 -7.53
CA ASN A 105 -20.22 12.51 -7.17
C ASN A 105 -20.23 11.91 -5.75
N LYS A 106 -19.07 11.80 -5.09
CA LYS A 106 -18.91 11.08 -3.81
C LYS A 106 -19.48 9.66 -3.87
N GLU A 107 -19.24 9.00 -5.00
CA GLU A 107 -19.79 7.69 -5.29
C GLU A 107 -19.06 6.62 -4.45
N VAL A 108 -19.84 5.70 -3.86
CA VAL A 108 -19.30 4.56 -3.13
C VAL A 108 -19.24 3.39 -4.10
N VAL A 109 -18.02 2.91 -4.36
CA VAL A 109 -17.75 1.80 -5.26
C VAL A 109 -16.98 0.73 -4.49
N GLU A 110 -17.45 -0.50 -4.54
CA GLU A 110 -16.87 -1.63 -3.82
C GLU A 110 -15.37 -1.78 -4.12
N ASP A 111 -14.56 -1.98 -3.08
CA ASP A 111 -13.09 -2.12 -3.14
C ASP A 111 -12.34 -0.96 -3.83
N PHE A 112 -13.02 0.17 -4.09
CA PHE A 112 -12.43 1.33 -4.75
C PHE A 112 -12.65 2.64 -3.99
N SER A 113 -13.88 2.93 -3.55
CA SER A 113 -14.18 4.19 -2.88
C SER A 113 -15.21 4.06 -1.77
N VAL A 114 -15.07 4.91 -0.75
CA VAL A 114 -15.98 4.97 0.39
C VAL A 114 -16.19 6.41 0.82
N ALA A 115 -17.42 6.76 1.21
CA ALA A 115 -17.78 8.06 1.76
C ALA A 115 -18.02 7.92 3.28
N VAL A 116 -17.09 8.45 4.07
CA VAL A 116 -17.06 8.31 5.54
C VAL A 116 -17.31 9.62 6.24
N SER A 117 -17.92 9.59 7.40
CA SER A 117 -18.07 10.75 8.27
C SER A 117 -16.76 11.09 9.00
N TYR A 118 -16.64 12.30 9.52
CA TYR A 118 -15.50 12.67 10.34
C TYR A 118 -15.42 11.84 11.63
N ASP A 119 -16.54 11.41 12.19
CA ASP A 119 -16.55 10.58 13.39
C ASP A 119 -16.03 9.18 13.12
N GLU A 120 -16.40 8.56 11.98
CA GLU A 120 -15.81 7.28 11.55
C GLU A 120 -14.30 7.39 11.33
N ILE A 121 -13.81 8.54 10.80
CA ILE A 121 -12.37 8.79 10.65
C ILE A 121 -11.68 8.87 12.01
N LYS A 122 -12.28 9.51 13.01
CA LYS A 122 -11.76 9.57 14.39
C LYS A 122 -11.71 8.19 15.02
N GLU A 123 -12.77 7.40 14.89
CA GLU A 123 -12.84 6.02 15.40
C GLU A 123 -11.77 5.11 14.79
N LYS A 124 -11.44 5.29 13.50
CA LYS A 124 -10.35 4.60 12.81
C LYS A 124 -8.97 5.24 13.03
N GLY A 125 -8.82 6.09 14.06
CA GLY A 125 -7.55 6.70 14.45
C GLY A 125 -7.02 7.73 13.45
N TYR A 126 -7.92 8.50 12.85
CA TYR A 126 -7.65 9.56 11.88
C TYR A 126 -7.04 9.09 10.55
N SER A 127 -7.21 7.83 10.22
CA SER A 127 -6.73 7.30 8.93
C SER A 127 -7.57 7.80 7.77
N LEU A 128 -6.90 8.26 6.70
CA LEU A 128 -7.52 8.67 5.43
C LEU A 128 -7.32 7.63 4.32
N SER A 129 -6.95 6.40 4.67
CA SER A 129 -6.80 5.30 3.70
C SER A 129 -8.13 4.57 3.49
N ALA A 130 -8.66 4.58 2.28
CA ALA A 130 -9.92 3.94 1.92
C ALA A 130 -9.98 2.45 2.31
N GLY A 131 -8.87 1.71 2.14
CA GLY A 131 -8.81 0.29 2.45
C GLY A 131 -9.08 -0.08 3.91
N GLN A 132 -9.07 0.88 4.85
CA GLN A 132 -9.43 0.64 6.25
C GLN A 132 -10.95 0.67 6.51
N TYR A 133 -11.72 1.09 5.51
CA TYR A 133 -13.18 1.26 5.59
C TYR A 133 -13.92 0.27 4.68
N PHE A 134 -13.21 -0.47 3.84
CA PHE A 134 -13.83 -1.52 3.04
C PHE A 134 -14.24 -2.68 3.93
N ASP A 135 -15.34 -3.33 3.59
CA ASP A 135 -15.79 -4.54 4.23
C ASP A 135 -14.79 -5.67 3.98
N ILE A 136 -14.41 -6.35 5.05
CA ILE A 136 -13.57 -7.54 4.92
C ILE A 136 -14.46 -8.68 4.41
N LYS A 137 -14.34 -9.00 3.13
CA LYS A 137 -14.92 -10.23 2.61
C LYS A 137 -14.10 -11.40 3.11
N ILE A 138 -14.68 -12.17 3.99
CA ILE A 138 -14.12 -13.47 4.36
C ILE A 138 -14.71 -14.49 3.40
N ASP A 139 -13.98 -14.81 2.35
CA ASP A 139 -14.32 -15.96 1.50
C ASP A 139 -14.09 -17.23 2.33
N TYR A 140 -15.18 -17.75 2.90
CA TYR A 140 -15.13 -19.06 3.51
C TYR A 140 -14.90 -20.09 2.40
N VAL A 141 -13.73 -20.68 2.43
CA VAL A 141 -13.47 -21.84 1.54
C VAL A 141 -14.26 -23.00 2.13
N ASP A 142 -15.40 -23.30 1.52
CA ASP A 142 -16.24 -24.43 1.90
C ASP A 142 -15.57 -25.72 1.39
N ILE A 143 -14.70 -26.26 2.22
CA ILE A 143 -14.01 -27.54 1.96
C ILE A 143 -14.46 -28.58 2.96
N THR A 144 -14.58 -29.82 2.51
CA THR A 144 -14.85 -30.94 3.40
C THR A 144 -13.66 -31.21 4.33
N GLU A 145 -13.91 -31.84 5.47
CA GLU A 145 -12.85 -32.24 6.40
C GLU A 145 -11.81 -33.13 5.72
N GLU A 146 -12.25 -34.02 4.83
CA GLU A 146 -11.36 -34.89 4.06
C GLU A 146 -10.47 -34.08 3.11
N GLU A 147 -11.03 -33.12 2.39
CA GLU A 147 -10.28 -32.24 1.50
C GLU A 147 -9.28 -31.37 2.27
N PHE A 148 -9.67 -30.83 3.43
CA PHE A 148 -8.77 -30.08 4.30
C PHE A 148 -7.59 -30.96 4.75
N ASN A 149 -7.86 -32.17 5.23
CA ASN A 149 -6.83 -33.07 5.69
C ASN A 149 -5.87 -33.50 4.55
N ASN A 150 -6.38 -33.72 3.35
CA ASN A 150 -5.58 -34.04 2.17
C ASN A 150 -4.69 -32.86 1.77
N ARG A 151 -5.21 -31.63 1.76
CA ARG A 151 -4.40 -30.42 1.48
C ARG A 151 -3.33 -30.21 2.53
N MET A 152 -3.65 -30.41 3.81
CA MET A 152 -2.70 -30.29 4.92
C MET A 152 -1.59 -31.33 4.86
N ALA A 153 -1.92 -32.57 4.50
CA ALA A 153 -0.92 -33.63 4.30
C ALA A 153 0.04 -33.29 3.15
N ASN A 154 -0.49 -32.82 2.03
CA ASN A 154 0.30 -32.38 0.89
C ASN A 154 1.23 -31.20 1.23
N TYR A 155 0.73 -30.18 1.93
CA TYR A 155 1.55 -29.05 2.36
C TYR A 155 2.69 -29.47 3.32
N LYS A 156 2.40 -30.36 4.27
CA LYS A 156 3.42 -30.91 5.17
C LYS A 156 4.51 -31.68 4.40
N GLN A 157 4.13 -32.45 3.38
CA GLN A 157 5.09 -33.14 2.54
C GLN A 157 5.98 -32.18 1.77
N ILE A 158 5.38 -31.19 1.08
CA ILE A 158 6.12 -30.17 0.32
C ILE A 158 7.11 -29.41 1.24
N LEU A 159 6.66 -28.98 2.42
CA LEU A 159 7.52 -28.29 3.39
C LEU A 159 8.65 -29.19 3.86
N SER A 160 8.40 -30.47 4.12
CA SER A 160 9.46 -31.42 4.51
C SER A 160 10.53 -31.59 3.44
N GLU A 161 10.11 -31.63 2.17
CA GLU A 161 11.04 -31.72 1.02
C GLU A 161 11.86 -30.44 0.88
N GLN A 162 11.22 -29.27 1.02
CA GLN A 162 11.90 -27.97 0.98
C GLN A 162 12.90 -27.78 2.12
N PHE A 163 12.59 -28.23 3.32
CA PHE A 163 13.53 -28.19 4.43
C PHE A 163 14.74 -29.10 4.23
N LYS A 164 14.54 -30.28 3.66
CA LYS A 164 15.67 -31.18 3.31
C LYS A 164 16.59 -30.55 2.26
N GLU A 165 16.00 -29.92 1.24
CA GLU A 165 16.79 -29.23 0.23
C GLU A 165 17.49 -27.99 0.78
N SER A 166 16.87 -27.24 1.68
CA SER A 166 17.52 -26.13 2.39
C SER A 166 18.75 -26.59 3.15
N HIS A 167 18.64 -27.66 3.94
CA HIS A 167 19.79 -28.20 4.67
C HIS A 167 20.91 -28.71 3.74
N ARG A 168 20.55 -29.34 2.63
CA ARG A 168 21.54 -29.77 1.61
C ARG A 168 22.31 -28.56 1.05
N LEU A 169 21.58 -27.48 0.72
CA LEU A 169 22.19 -26.24 0.21
C LEU A 169 23.05 -25.55 1.26
N GLU A 170 22.63 -25.52 2.53
CA GLU A 170 23.42 -24.98 3.64
C GLU A 170 24.77 -25.73 3.77
N GLU A 171 24.76 -27.06 3.74
CA GLU A 171 25.99 -27.87 3.80
C GLU A 171 26.88 -27.60 2.57
N GLU A 172 26.31 -27.45 1.39
CA GLU A 172 27.06 -27.15 0.18
C GLU A 172 27.72 -25.77 0.24
N ILE A 173 26.99 -24.75 0.71
CA ILE A 173 27.53 -23.39 0.93
C ILE A 173 28.69 -23.44 1.94
N MET A 174 28.52 -24.14 3.06
CA MET A 174 29.59 -24.25 4.07
C MET A 174 30.83 -24.92 3.49
N LYS A 175 30.67 -26.00 2.72
CA LYS A 175 31.83 -26.66 2.05
C LYS A 175 32.51 -25.71 1.06
N GLN A 176 31.78 -24.91 0.32
CA GLN A 176 32.37 -23.93 -0.60
C GLN A 176 33.11 -22.82 0.14
N LEU A 177 32.59 -22.35 1.26
CA LEU A 177 33.24 -21.35 2.10
C LEU A 177 34.51 -21.90 2.73
N ASP A 178 34.51 -23.15 3.22
CA ASP A 178 35.69 -23.83 3.80
C ASP A 178 36.79 -24.07 2.76
N ALA A 179 36.41 -24.21 1.47
CA ALA A 179 37.32 -24.37 0.36
C ALA A 179 37.97 -23.06 -0.12
N LEU A 180 37.48 -21.91 0.33
CA LEU A 180 38.06 -20.62 -0.05
C LEU A 180 39.41 -20.44 0.66
N GLN A 181 40.49 -20.36 -0.14
CA GLN A 181 41.86 -20.05 0.34
C GLN A 181 42.23 -18.64 -0.14
N PHE A 182 42.72 -17.81 0.78
CA PHE A 182 43.32 -16.53 0.43
C PHE A 182 44.71 -16.76 -0.18
N ASN A 183 44.85 -16.54 -1.49
CA ASN A 183 46.15 -16.58 -2.15
C ASN A 183 46.85 -15.22 -2.03
N GLU A 184 47.87 -15.13 -1.20
CA GLU A 184 48.76 -13.95 -1.05
C GLU A 184 49.66 -13.66 -2.28
N ASN A 185 49.61 -14.49 -3.33
CA ASN A 185 50.56 -14.41 -4.47
C ASN A 185 50.01 -13.60 -5.67
N VAL A 186 49.43 -12.42 -5.45
CA VAL A 186 49.27 -11.45 -6.55
C VAL A 186 49.77 -10.08 -6.07
N GLY A 187 51.07 -9.95 -6.02
CA GLY A 187 51.66 -8.68 -5.63
C GLY A 187 53.16 -8.67 -5.57
N ASN A 188 53.87 -9.30 -6.52
CA ASN A 188 55.28 -9.02 -6.80
C ASN A 188 55.57 -9.43 -8.22
N ASN A 189 55.28 -8.55 -9.16
CA ASN A 189 56.09 -8.40 -10.39
C ASN A 189 56.17 -6.92 -10.73
N GLU A 190 57.35 -6.46 -10.75
CA GLU A 190 57.97 -5.18 -11.07
C GLU A 190 57.32 -4.39 -12.20
#